data_ea9151af1ff58c852f80d730d61a0d2f
#
_entry.id   ea9151af1ff58c852f80d730d61a0d2f
#
_cell.length_a   1.000
_cell.length_b   1.000
_cell.length_c   1.000
_cell.angle_alpha   90.00
_cell.angle_beta   90.00
_cell.angle_gamma   90.00
#
_symmetry.space_group_name_H-M   'P 1'
#
loop_
_entity.id
_entity.type
_entity.pdbx_description
1 polymer ?
#
loop_
_entity_poly.entity_id
_entity_poly.type
_entity_poly.pdbx_seq_one_letter_code
_entity_poly.pdbx_strand_id
1 'polypeptide(L)'
;ARDAQGNRLTYMKITGGSLAVRAQLSGGEDGGWQEKVSGIRIYSGEKFRTAERVESGMVCAVTGLTHTRPGMGLGAEAGALPPVLEPVLGYRVCLPEGCDAHVMLRNLRQLEEEDPQLRVVWNERLGEIHLQLMGEVQLEILTSVIAERFGEDVTFDEGSIVYRETITEPVIGIGHFEPL
;
A
#
# COMPACT_ATOMS: atom_id res chain seq x y z
N ALA A 1 -4.11 6.65 1.79
CA ALA A 1 -4.25 7.26 3.13
C ALA A 1 -5.58 6.91 3.76
N ARG A 2 -5.73 7.21 5.05
CA ARG A 2 -6.99 7.06 5.80
C ARG A 2 -7.32 8.37 6.51
N ASP A 3 -8.61 8.65 6.67
CA ASP A 3 -9.07 9.78 7.48
C ASP A 3 -9.08 9.44 8.98
N ALA A 4 -9.38 10.43 9.82
CA ALA A 4 -9.44 10.26 11.29
C ALA A 4 -10.44 9.20 11.77
N GLN A 5 -11.40 8.81 10.93
CA GLN A 5 -12.38 7.75 11.18
C GLN A 5 -11.93 6.38 10.63
N GLY A 6 -10.73 6.30 10.03
CA GLY A 6 -10.19 5.09 9.43
C GLY A 6 -10.69 4.80 8.01
N ASN A 7 -11.50 5.69 7.40
CA ASN A 7 -11.97 5.49 6.04
C ASN A 7 -10.86 5.68 5.03
N ARG A 8 -10.79 4.80 4.05
CA ARG A 8 -9.80 4.88 2.98
C ARG A 8 -10.03 6.11 2.09
N LEU A 9 -8.95 6.84 1.83
CA LEU A 9 -8.90 7.98 0.93
C LEU A 9 -7.91 7.68 -0.20
N THR A 10 -8.36 7.76 -1.43
CA THR A 10 -7.51 7.68 -2.62
C THR A 10 -7.21 9.09 -3.11
N TYR A 11 -6.00 9.57 -2.87
CA TYR A 11 -5.52 10.84 -3.42
C TYR A 11 -5.17 10.64 -4.89
N MET A 12 -5.68 11.51 -5.74
CA MET A 12 -5.42 11.45 -7.17
C MET A 12 -5.36 12.85 -7.81
N LYS A 13 -4.62 12.94 -8.90
CA LYS A 13 -4.63 14.09 -9.79
C LYS A 13 -5.48 13.76 -11.01
N ILE A 14 -6.36 14.66 -11.38
CA ILE A 14 -7.13 14.53 -12.62
C ILE A 14 -6.26 15.07 -13.75
N THR A 15 -5.81 14.19 -14.63
CA THR A 15 -4.91 14.54 -15.74
C THR A 15 -5.67 14.94 -17.00
N GLY A 16 -6.88 14.40 -17.18
CA GLY A 16 -7.75 14.72 -18.32
C GLY A 16 -9.23 14.59 -17.98
N GLY A 17 -10.06 15.35 -18.68
CA GLY A 17 -11.51 15.33 -18.49
C GLY A 17 -11.96 15.79 -17.10
N SER A 18 -12.84 15.04 -16.49
CA SER A 18 -13.41 15.37 -15.17
C SER A 18 -13.88 14.12 -14.45
N LEU A 19 -13.94 14.19 -13.12
CA LEU A 19 -14.45 13.13 -12.26
C LEU A 19 -15.64 13.67 -11.43
N ALA A 20 -16.75 12.95 -11.43
CA ALA A 20 -17.93 13.28 -10.64
C ALA A 20 -18.19 12.23 -9.55
N VAL A 21 -18.87 12.65 -8.50
CA VAL A 21 -19.44 11.72 -7.50
C VAL A 21 -20.40 10.75 -8.21
N ARG A 22 -20.38 9.50 -7.80
CA ARG A 22 -21.10 8.36 -8.40
C ARG A 22 -20.56 7.88 -9.77
N ALA A 23 -19.50 8.48 -10.30
CA ALA A 23 -18.82 7.94 -11.48
C ALA A 23 -18.29 6.52 -11.17
N GLN A 24 -18.36 5.65 -12.17
CA GLN A 24 -17.68 4.35 -12.11
C GLN A 24 -16.27 4.50 -12.65
N LEU A 25 -15.32 3.99 -11.89
CA LEU A 25 -13.92 3.88 -12.27
C LEU A 25 -13.55 2.41 -12.41
N SER A 26 -12.77 2.12 -13.40
CA SER A 26 -12.17 0.81 -13.62
C SER A 26 -10.66 0.94 -13.63
N GLY A 27 -9.97 -0.13 -13.24
CA GLY A 27 -8.52 -0.18 -13.23
C GLY A 27 -8.05 -1.64 -13.22
N GLY A 28 -6.71 -1.80 -13.27
CA GLY A 28 -6.07 -3.09 -13.42
C GLY A 28 -5.88 -3.46 -14.90
N GLU A 29 -5.00 -4.42 -15.15
CA GLU A 29 -4.85 -5.01 -16.48
C GLU A 29 -6.17 -5.68 -16.87
N ASP A 30 -6.64 -5.41 -18.07
CA ASP A 30 -7.92 -5.90 -18.61
C ASP A 30 -9.21 -5.49 -17.88
N GLY A 31 -9.20 -4.33 -17.16
CA GLY A 31 -10.39 -3.84 -16.46
C GLY A 31 -10.82 -4.71 -15.27
N GLY A 32 -9.86 -5.30 -14.59
CA GLY A 32 -10.05 -6.32 -13.55
C GLY A 32 -10.96 -5.95 -12.38
N TRP A 33 -11.25 -4.65 -12.17
CA TRP A 33 -12.20 -4.19 -11.15
C TRP A 33 -12.95 -2.93 -11.59
N GLN A 34 -14.12 -2.75 -11.02
CA GLN A 34 -14.97 -1.59 -11.24
C GLN A 34 -15.58 -1.14 -9.91
N GLU A 35 -15.32 0.11 -9.54
CA GLU A 35 -15.79 0.70 -8.28
C GLU A 35 -16.41 2.07 -8.51
N LYS A 36 -17.26 2.47 -7.57
CA LYS A 36 -18.01 3.72 -7.66
C LYS A 36 -17.46 4.75 -6.70
N VAL A 37 -17.26 5.96 -7.19
CA VAL A 37 -16.87 7.13 -6.38
C VAL A 37 -18.02 7.48 -5.43
N SER A 38 -17.79 7.36 -4.12
CA SER A 38 -18.78 7.68 -3.08
C SER A 38 -18.75 9.16 -2.70
N GLY A 39 -17.59 9.80 -2.77
CA GLY A 39 -17.43 11.22 -2.46
C GLY A 39 -16.10 11.75 -2.94
N ILE A 40 -16.02 13.06 -3.13
CA ILE A 40 -14.82 13.79 -3.54
C ILE A 40 -14.55 14.87 -2.51
N ARG A 41 -13.32 14.94 -2.03
CA ARG A 41 -12.82 15.95 -1.07
C ARG A 41 -11.65 16.70 -1.68
N ILE A 42 -11.64 18.01 -1.54
CA ILE A 42 -10.51 18.88 -1.94
C ILE A 42 -9.93 19.43 -0.65
N TYR A 43 -8.68 19.05 -0.36
CA TYR A 43 -7.97 19.43 0.86
C TYR A 43 -7.24 20.76 0.70
N SER A 44 -7.17 21.51 1.80
CA SER A 44 -6.32 22.67 2.00
C SER A 44 -5.75 22.61 3.40
N GLY A 45 -4.55 22.07 3.54
CA GLY A 45 -4.00 21.63 4.83
C GLY A 45 -4.85 20.51 5.43
N GLU A 46 -5.22 20.62 6.69
CA GLU A 46 -6.06 19.64 7.40
C GLU A 46 -7.55 19.73 7.07
N LYS A 47 -7.98 20.86 6.50
CA LYS A 47 -9.39 21.09 6.16
C LYS A 47 -9.70 20.63 4.75
N PHE A 48 -10.91 20.17 4.54
CA PHE A 48 -11.38 19.83 3.22
C PHE A 48 -12.78 20.42 2.95
N ARG A 49 -13.09 20.59 1.68
CA ARG A 49 -14.44 20.80 1.18
C ARG A 49 -14.87 19.64 0.29
N THR A 50 -16.13 19.32 0.31
CA THR A 50 -16.71 18.34 -0.62
C THR A 50 -16.94 18.98 -1.99
N ALA A 51 -16.85 18.17 -3.04
CA ALA A 51 -17.14 18.58 -4.40
C ALA A 51 -17.96 17.50 -5.11
N GLU A 52 -18.95 17.93 -5.90
CA GLU A 52 -19.71 17.01 -6.74
C GLU A 52 -18.93 16.60 -8.00
N ARG A 53 -18.02 17.46 -8.45
CA ARG A 53 -17.20 17.24 -9.63
C ARG A 53 -15.88 17.98 -9.52
N VAL A 54 -14.85 17.41 -10.10
CA VAL A 54 -13.50 17.97 -10.24
C VAL A 54 -13.05 17.86 -11.68
N GLU A 55 -12.27 18.85 -12.13
CA GLU A 55 -11.81 18.99 -13.52
C GLU A 55 -10.30 18.67 -13.61
N SER A 56 -9.84 18.49 -14.85
CA SER A 56 -8.42 18.31 -15.17
C SER A 56 -7.53 19.35 -14.52
N GLY A 57 -6.37 18.94 -14.02
CA GLY A 57 -5.40 19.74 -13.28
C GLY A 57 -5.61 19.76 -11.77
N MET A 58 -6.76 19.37 -11.26
CA MET A 58 -7.06 19.34 -9.82
C MET A 58 -6.52 18.09 -9.15
N VAL A 59 -6.12 18.25 -7.87
CA VAL A 59 -5.82 17.17 -6.94
C VAL A 59 -6.99 17.02 -5.98
N CYS A 60 -7.44 15.80 -5.77
CA CYS A 60 -8.55 15.50 -4.87
C CYS A 60 -8.32 14.18 -4.14
N ALA A 61 -9.06 13.97 -3.05
CA ALA A 61 -9.16 12.68 -2.37
C ALA A 61 -10.56 12.10 -2.63
N VAL A 62 -10.60 10.85 -3.01
CA VAL A 62 -11.83 10.13 -3.37
C VAL A 62 -12.11 9.04 -2.35
N THR A 63 -13.36 8.85 -1.97
CA THR A 63 -13.84 7.75 -1.15
C THR A 63 -14.61 6.73 -1.99
N GLY A 64 -14.67 5.48 -1.52
CA GLY A 64 -15.41 4.39 -2.19
C GLY A 64 -14.54 3.51 -3.09
N LEU A 65 -13.23 3.74 -3.15
CA LEU A 65 -12.29 2.93 -3.91
C LEU A 65 -11.45 2.08 -2.97
N THR A 66 -11.37 0.78 -3.22
CA THR A 66 -10.63 -0.19 -2.39
C THR A 66 -9.46 -0.84 -3.11
N HIS A 67 -9.50 -0.93 -4.43
CA HIS A 67 -8.50 -1.59 -5.26
C HIS A 67 -7.39 -0.66 -5.79
N THR A 68 -7.48 0.63 -5.49
CA THR A 68 -6.48 1.60 -5.96
C THR A 68 -5.15 1.46 -5.20
N ARG A 69 -4.05 1.69 -5.91
CA ARG A 69 -2.67 1.68 -5.38
C ARG A 69 -1.93 2.93 -5.83
N PRO A 70 -0.90 3.38 -5.10
CA PRO A 70 -0.04 4.45 -5.56
C PRO A 70 0.56 4.15 -6.94
N GLY A 71 0.57 5.13 -7.82
CA GLY A 71 1.07 4.99 -9.21
C GLY A 71 0.11 4.32 -10.19
N MET A 72 -1.08 3.88 -9.76
CA MET A 72 -2.07 3.30 -10.66
C MET A 72 -2.71 4.37 -11.54
N GLY A 73 -2.77 4.12 -12.85
CA GLY A 73 -3.61 4.90 -13.78
C GLY A 73 -5.06 4.44 -13.70
N LEU A 74 -5.99 5.37 -13.88
CA LEU A 74 -7.42 5.11 -13.87
C LEU A 74 -8.08 5.68 -15.13
N GLY A 75 -9.07 4.97 -15.66
CA GLY A 75 -9.74 5.35 -16.89
C GLY A 75 -8.83 5.18 -18.11
N ALA A 76 -8.54 6.27 -18.82
CA ALA A 76 -7.65 6.27 -19.99
C ALA A 76 -6.17 6.53 -19.64
N GLU A 77 -5.86 6.76 -18.36
CA GLU A 77 -4.50 7.03 -17.91
C GLU A 77 -3.70 5.73 -17.78
N ALA A 78 -2.49 5.72 -18.33
CA ALA A 78 -1.55 4.62 -18.10
C ALA A 78 -1.02 4.66 -16.65
N GLY A 79 -0.79 3.50 -16.05
CA GLY A 79 -0.13 3.41 -14.75
C GLY A 79 1.31 3.91 -14.82
N ALA A 80 1.84 4.39 -13.69
CA ALA A 80 3.26 4.68 -13.55
C ALA A 80 4.08 3.39 -13.70
N LEU A 81 5.30 3.53 -14.20
CA LEU A 81 6.25 2.42 -14.20
C LEU A 81 6.53 1.97 -12.74
N PRO A 82 6.73 0.67 -12.53
CA PRO A 82 7.09 0.17 -11.20
C PRO A 82 8.38 0.84 -10.71
N PRO A 83 8.53 1.04 -9.39
CA PRO A 83 9.76 1.59 -8.83
C PRO A 83 10.96 0.75 -9.27
N VAL A 84 12.03 1.43 -9.73
CA VAL A 84 13.28 0.77 -10.13
C VAL A 84 14.03 0.25 -8.90
N LEU A 85 13.92 0.97 -7.78
CA LEU A 85 14.51 0.57 -6.51
C LEU A 85 13.51 -0.25 -5.71
N GLU A 86 13.97 -1.39 -5.23
CA GLU A 86 13.21 -2.27 -4.36
C GLU A 86 13.80 -2.29 -2.94
N PRO A 87 12.97 -2.57 -1.92
CA PRO A 87 13.44 -2.69 -0.55
C PRO A 87 14.52 -3.78 -0.42
N VAL A 88 15.66 -3.44 0.18
CA VAL A 88 16.81 -4.34 0.32
C VAL A 88 17.19 -4.67 1.76
N LEU A 89 16.64 -3.95 2.73
CA LEU A 89 16.87 -4.19 4.15
C LEU A 89 15.64 -4.84 4.78
N GLY A 90 15.87 -5.94 5.48
CA GLY A 90 14.83 -6.68 6.20
C GLY A 90 14.98 -6.51 7.71
N TYR A 91 13.92 -6.14 8.40
CA TYR A 91 13.86 -6.00 9.85
C TYR A 91 12.73 -6.83 10.42
N ARG A 92 12.98 -7.51 11.53
CA ARG A 92 11.91 -8.16 12.27
C ARG A 92 11.26 -7.14 13.22
N VAL A 93 9.94 -7.16 13.27
CA VAL A 93 9.16 -6.33 14.19
C VAL A 93 9.12 -7.03 15.55
N CYS A 94 9.67 -6.40 16.58
CA CYS A 94 9.58 -6.84 17.96
C CYS A 94 8.36 -6.19 18.61
N LEU A 95 7.34 -6.99 18.89
CA LEU A 95 6.09 -6.53 19.47
C LEU A 95 6.20 -6.36 20.99
N PRO A 96 5.58 -5.34 21.59
CA PRO A 96 5.50 -5.21 23.03
C PRO A 96 4.66 -6.33 23.65
N GLU A 97 4.84 -6.57 24.96
CA GLU A 97 4.09 -7.58 25.70
C GLU A 97 2.57 -7.31 25.63
N GLY A 98 1.81 -8.33 25.27
CA GLY A 98 0.36 -8.26 25.13
C GLY A 98 -0.14 -7.78 23.75
N CYS A 99 0.73 -7.35 22.85
CA CYS A 99 0.34 -6.99 21.49
C CYS A 99 0.04 -8.24 20.65
N ASP A 100 -1.14 -8.28 20.02
CA ASP A 100 -1.54 -9.36 19.11
C ASP A 100 -0.86 -9.21 17.75
N ALA A 101 -0.04 -10.20 17.37
CA ALA A 101 0.70 -10.19 16.12
C ALA A 101 -0.20 -10.14 14.87
N HIS A 102 -1.39 -10.75 14.90
CA HIS A 102 -2.30 -10.72 13.76
C HIS A 102 -3.02 -9.37 13.63
N VAL A 103 -3.28 -8.69 14.76
CA VAL A 103 -3.80 -7.31 14.74
C VAL A 103 -2.74 -6.38 14.19
N MET A 104 -1.49 -6.49 14.67
CA MET A 104 -0.38 -5.69 14.18
C MET A 104 -0.09 -5.95 12.70
N LEU A 105 -0.12 -7.19 12.25
CA LEU A 105 0.03 -7.55 10.84
C LEU A 105 -1.00 -6.83 9.95
N ARG A 106 -2.27 -6.78 10.37
CA ARG A 106 -3.32 -6.03 9.64
C ARG A 106 -3.05 -4.53 9.61
N ASN A 107 -2.55 -3.99 10.72
CA ASN A 107 -2.20 -2.58 10.83
C ASN A 107 -1.03 -2.22 9.91
N LEU A 108 0.03 -3.04 9.90
CA LEU A 108 1.18 -2.83 9.03
C LEU A 108 0.84 -2.99 7.55
N ARG A 109 -0.05 -3.91 7.19
CA ARG A 109 -0.55 -4.03 5.82
C ARG A 109 -1.33 -2.80 5.34
N GLN A 110 -1.97 -2.04 6.26
CA GLN A 110 -2.56 -0.76 5.89
C GLN A 110 -1.49 0.28 5.52
N LEU A 111 -0.33 0.26 6.20
CA LEU A 111 0.80 1.13 5.85
C LEU A 111 1.43 0.73 4.51
N GLU A 112 1.55 -0.57 4.26
CA GLU A 112 2.02 -1.12 2.98
C GLU A 112 1.13 -0.68 1.79
N GLU A 113 -0.20 -0.58 2.00
CA GLU A 113 -1.11 -0.03 0.98
C GLU A 113 -0.83 1.44 0.65
N GLU A 114 -0.26 2.20 1.58
CA GLU A 114 0.01 3.62 1.44
C GLU A 114 1.43 3.91 0.91
N ASP A 115 2.38 3.03 1.23
CA ASP A 115 3.80 3.15 0.82
C ASP A 115 4.22 1.95 -0.03
N PRO A 116 4.41 2.13 -1.35
CA PRO A 116 4.82 1.05 -2.25
C PRO A 116 6.26 0.56 -2.02
N GLN A 117 7.05 1.28 -1.23
CA GLN A 117 8.42 0.91 -0.85
C GLN A 117 8.50 0.15 0.48
N LEU A 118 7.37 0.00 1.17
CA LEU A 118 7.23 -0.86 2.34
C LEU A 118 6.69 -2.22 1.91
N ARG A 119 7.35 -3.28 2.34
CA ARG A 119 6.85 -4.65 2.13
C ARG A 119 6.73 -5.37 3.46
N VAL A 120 5.56 -5.90 3.76
CA VAL A 120 5.24 -6.62 4.98
C VAL A 120 5.22 -8.12 4.71
N VAL A 121 6.08 -8.87 5.37
CA VAL A 121 6.22 -10.32 5.21
C VAL A 121 5.82 -11.02 6.51
N TRP A 122 4.86 -11.93 6.44
CA TRP A 122 4.46 -12.77 7.55
C TRP A 122 5.17 -14.12 7.47
N ASN A 123 5.90 -14.49 8.52
CA ASN A 123 6.51 -15.80 8.66
C ASN A 123 5.60 -16.68 9.53
N GLU A 124 4.76 -17.50 8.91
CA GLU A 124 3.81 -18.37 9.61
C GLU A 124 4.49 -19.36 10.56
N ARG A 125 5.68 -19.88 10.19
CA ARG A 125 6.37 -20.89 10.99
C ARG A 125 6.90 -20.33 12.29
N LEU A 126 7.34 -19.08 12.30
CA LEU A 126 7.90 -18.41 13.47
C LEU A 126 6.88 -17.52 14.18
N GLY A 127 5.74 -17.21 13.54
CA GLY A 127 4.77 -16.23 14.05
C GLY A 127 5.34 -14.81 14.08
N GLU A 128 6.25 -14.48 13.15
CA GLU A 128 6.98 -13.21 13.13
C GLU A 128 6.58 -12.33 11.95
N ILE A 129 6.59 -11.02 12.18
CA ILE A 129 6.40 -10.01 11.15
C ILE A 129 7.76 -9.45 10.76
N HIS A 130 8.07 -9.46 9.47
CA HIS A 130 9.24 -8.84 8.89
C HIS A 130 8.85 -7.70 7.97
N LEU A 131 9.60 -6.59 8.02
CA LEU A 131 9.45 -5.46 7.12
C LEU A 131 10.67 -5.39 6.21
N GLN A 132 10.42 -5.17 4.92
CA GLN A 132 11.49 -4.85 3.97
C GLN A 132 11.38 -3.37 3.63
N LEU A 133 12.50 -2.65 3.78
CA LEU A 133 12.61 -1.20 3.72
C LEU A 133 13.76 -0.77 2.82
N MET A 134 13.74 0.50 2.43
CA MET A 134 14.82 1.13 1.66
C MET A 134 15.98 1.61 2.54
N GLY A 135 15.73 1.91 3.84
CA GLY A 135 16.76 2.43 4.73
C GLY A 135 16.25 2.75 6.14
N GLU A 136 17.20 3.09 7.02
CA GLU A 136 16.96 3.34 8.45
C GLU A 136 16.04 4.53 8.73
N VAL A 137 16.10 5.58 7.91
CA VAL A 137 15.22 6.74 8.05
C VAL A 137 13.74 6.35 7.92
N GLN A 138 13.43 5.41 7.01
CA GLN A 138 12.07 4.89 6.86
C GLN A 138 11.63 4.11 8.12
N LEU A 139 12.56 3.43 8.78
CA LEU A 139 12.32 2.71 10.02
C LEU A 139 11.91 3.66 11.16
N GLU A 140 12.63 4.78 11.34
CA GLU A 140 12.31 5.79 12.34
C GLU A 140 10.91 6.41 12.12
N ILE A 141 10.59 6.71 10.85
CA ILE A 141 9.27 7.22 10.47
C ILE A 141 8.19 6.19 10.80
N LEU A 142 8.41 4.92 10.46
CA LEU A 142 7.44 3.85 10.73
C LEU A 142 7.20 3.65 12.23
N THR A 143 8.24 3.69 13.06
CA THR A 143 8.11 3.63 14.51
C THR A 143 7.15 4.70 15.01
N SER A 144 7.36 5.95 14.58
CA SER A 144 6.51 7.08 14.97
C SER A 144 5.07 6.93 14.47
N VAL A 145 4.89 6.49 13.22
CA VAL A 145 3.56 6.28 12.62
C VAL A 145 2.81 5.14 13.30
N ILE A 146 3.48 4.05 13.68
CA ILE A 146 2.87 2.93 14.39
C ILE A 146 2.39 3.37 15.77
N ALA A 147 3.23 4.08 16.53
CA ALA A 147 2.87 4.62 17.83
C ALA A 147 1.69 5.60 17.75
N GLU A 148 1.71 6.53 16.78
CA GLU A 148 0.67 7.54 16.62
C GLU A 148 -0.68 6.94 16.17
N ARG A 149 -0.66 6.01 15.19
CA ARG A 149 -1.90 5.48 14.60
C ARG A 149 -2.50 4.30 15.36
N PHE A 150 -1.64 3.45 15.93
CA PHE A 150 -2.08 2.17 16.51
C PHE A 150 -1.86 2.11 18.01
N GLY A 151 -1.14 3.08 18.60
CA GLY A 151 -0.90 3.16 20.04
C GLY A 151 0.07 2.09 20.58
N GLU A 152 0.90 1.51 19.70
CA GLU A 152 1.83 0.43 20.05
C GLU A 152 3.28 0.89 19.87
N ASP A 153 4.10 0.66 20.87
CA ASP A 153 5.53 0.96 20.85
C ASP A 153 6.31 -0.28 20.38
N VAL A 154 6.50 -0.38 19.06
CA VAL A 154 7.28 -1.47 18.48
C VAL A 154 8.77 -1.13 18.41
N THR A 155 9.61 -2.15 18.48
CA THR A 155 11.03 -2.04 18.20
C THR A 155 11.41 -2.96 17.04
N PHE A 156 12.61 -2.78 16.52
CA PHE A 156 13.11 -3.58 15.41
C PHE A 156 14.44 -4.20 15.80
N ASP A 157 14.68 -5.42 15.34
CA ASP A 157 15.98 -6.05 15.51
C ASP A 157 17.03 -5.48 14.53
N GLU A 158 18.27 -6.00 14.61
CA GLU A 158 19.30 -5.63 13.64
C GLU A 158 18.85 -6.02 12.23
N GLY A 159 18.96 -5.07 11.31
CA GLY A 159 18.56 -5.25 9.93
C GLY A 159 19.42 -6.29 9.21
N SER A 160 18.82 -7.03 8.32
CA SER A 160 19.48 -7.99 7.44
C SER A 160 19.28 -7.59 5.97
N ILE A 161 20.24 -7.97 5.12
CA ILE A 161 20.13 -7.76 3.68
C ILE A 161 19.20 -8.83 3.10
N VAL A 162 18.24 -8.39 2.31
CA VAL A 162 17.35 -9.30 1.58
C VAL A 162 18.05 -9.79 0.32
N TYR A 163 18.55 -11.03 0.37
CA TYR A 163 19.14 -11.68 -0.79
C TYR A 163 18.07 -12.14 -1.77
N ARG A 164 18.36 -12.06 -3.05
CA ARG A 164 17.55 -12.62 -4.13
C ARG A 164 18.37 -13.63 -4.90
N GLU A 165 17.73 -14.72 -5.24
CA GLU A 165 18.30 -15.74 -6.11
C GLU A 165 17.70 -15.58 -7.52
N THR A 166 18.54 -15.83 -8.53
CA THR A 166 18.11 -15.89 -9.93
C THR A 166 18.82 -17.04 -10.60
N ILE A 167 18.19 -17.57 -11.64
CA ILE A 167 18.83 -18.55 -12.51
C ILE A 167 19.69 -17.81 -13.54
N THR A 168 20.93 -18.25 -13.73
CA THR A 168 21.88 -17.66 -14.69
C THR A 168 21.76 -18.27 -16.09
N GLU A 169 21.15 -19.46 -16.18
CA GLU A 169 20.94 -20.20 -17.42
C GLU A 169 19.52 -20.76 -17.48
N PRO A 170 18.96 -20.99 -18.69
CA PRO A 170 17.67 -21.65 -18.83
C PRO A 170 17.71 -23.06 -18.22
N VAL A 171 16.79 -23.35 -17.31
CA VAL A 171 16.66 -24.67 -16.69
C VAL A 171 15.31 -25.29 -17.06
N ILE A 172 15.30 -26.60 -17.27
CA ILE A 172 14.08 -27.38 -17.53
C ILE A 172 13.67 -28.05 -16.24
N GLY A 173 12.50 -27.69 -15.71
CA GLY A 173 11.85 -28.37 -14.61
C GLY A 173 10.87 -29.42 -15.11
N ILE A 174 10.94 -30.65 -14.58
CA ILE A 174 9.98 -31.71 -14.87
C ILE A 174 9.07 -31.86 -13.65
N GLY A 175 7.78 -31.55 -13.82
CA GLY A 175 6.75 -31.81 -12.81
C GLY A 175 6.00 -33.10 -13.15
N HIS A 176 5.87 -34.02 -12.18
CA HIS A 176 5.01 -35.19 -12.29
C HIS A 176 3.74 -34.94 -11.48
N PHE A 177 2.57 -35.06 -12.10
CA PHE A 177 1.28 -34.95 -11.43
C PHE A 177 0.58 -36.31 -11.52
N GLU A 178 0.39 -36.96 -10.38
CA GLU A 178 -0.46 -38.13 -10.26
C GLU A 178 -1.85 -37.71 -9.79
N PRO A 179 -2.89 -37.79 -10.62
CA PRO A 179 -4.25 -37.58 -10.17
C PRO A 179 -4.67 -38.77 -9.27
N LEU A 180 -5.25 -38.45 -8.12
CA LEU A 180 -5.87 -39.39 -7.19
C LEU A 180 -7.19 -39.90 -7.75
#